data_320e0993c839676ec73d42196fd5a63c
#
_entry.id   320e0993c839676ec73d42196fd5a63c
#
_cell.length_a   1.000
_cell.length_b   1.000
_cell.length_c   1.000
_cell.angle_alpha   90.00
_cell.angle_beta   90.00
_cell.angle_gamma   90.00
#
_symmetry.space_group_name_H-M   'P 1'
#
loop_
_entity.id
_entity.type
_entity.pdbx_description
1 polymer ?
#
loop_
_entity_poly.entity_id
_entity_poly.type
_entity_poly.pdbx_seq_one_letter_code
_entity_poly.pdbx_strand_id
1 'polypeptide(L)'
;GDRLSKKNLLALLYSLRSLLFLVFIFLPKTELTVLLFACVLGILWLSTVPLTSGIITVVFGPYYMSMLYGIAFFSHQIGSFLGSWLGGRLFDSYGSYNLMWWISVALGFISALMHMPIKEKAVQRFANQQI
;
A
#
# COMPACT_ATOMS: atom_id res chain seq x y z
N GLY A 1 -3.57 7.06 15.98
CA GLY A 1 -2.84 7.68 14.89
C GLY A 1 -2.32 9.08 15.16
N ASP A 2 -2.79 9.77 16.22
CA ASP A 2 -2.47 11.19 16.39
C ASP A 2 -1.09 11.49 17.02
N ARG A 3 -0.44 10.48 17.56
CA ARG A 3 0.92 10.60 18.15
C ARG A 3 2.04 10.10 17.24
N LEU A 4 1.75 9.38 16.18
CA LEU A 4 2.72 8.84 15.24
C LEU A 4 2.54 9.49 13.87
N SER A 5 3.64 9.79 13.20
CA SER A 5 3.64 10.28 11.82
C SER A 5 2.94 9.28 10.91
N LYS A 6 1.92 9.72 10.17
CA LYS A 6 1.12 8.87 9.28
C LYS A 6 1.96 8.26 8.16
N LYS A 7 2.98 8.99 7.67
CA LYS A 7 3.94 8.49 6.69
C LYS A 7 4.77 7.32 7.23
N ASN A 8 5.21 7.42 8.50
CA ASN A 8 5.99 6.34 9.12
C ASN A 8 5.13 5.10 9.34
N LEU A 9 3.85 5.29 9.68
CA LEU A 9 2.90 4.18 9.77
C LEU A 9 2.66 3.52 8.41
N LEU A 10 2.53 4.31 7.33
CA LEU A 10 2.42 3.75 5.97
C LEU A 10 3.69 3.01 5.57
N ALA A 11 4.87 3.60 5.79
CA ALA A 11 6.14 2.93 5.50
C ALA A 11 6.26 1.61 6.28
N LEU A 12 5.86 1.60 7.55
CA LEU A 12 5.83 0.39 8.38
C LEU A 12 4.86 -0.65 7.81
N LEU A 13 3.63 -0.26 7.44
CA LEU A 13 2.64 -1.17 6.88
C LEU A 13 3.11 -1.81 5.57
N TYR A 14 3.72 -1.02 4.67
CA TYR A 14 4.29 -1.55 3.42
C TYR A 14 5.50 -2.47 3.67
N SER A 15 6.34 -2.15 4.65
CA SER A 15 7.46 -3.01 5.06
C SER A 15 6.95 -4.34 5.65
N LEU A 16 5.94 -4.28 6.54
CA LEU A 16 5.32 -5.49 7.11
C LEU A 16 4.66 -6.35 6.03
N ARG A 17 4.04 -5.71 5.04
CA ARG A 17 3.43 -6.40 3.90
C ARG A 17 4.50 -7.13 3.06
N SER A 18 5.62 -6.47 2.77
CA SER A 18 6.74 -7.10 2.06
C SER A 18 7.35 -8.27 2.85
N LEU A 19 7.49 -8.11 4.17
CA LEU A 19 7.96 -9.16 5.05
C LEU A 19 6.98 -10.34 5.07
N LEU A 20 5.68 -10.07 5.09
CA LEU A 20 4.63 -11.10 5.04
C LEU A 20 4.72 -11.91 3.73
N PHE A 21 4.90 -11.26 2.59
CA PHE A 21 5.13 -11.94 1.31
C PHE A 21 6.40 -12.78 1.34
N LEU A 22 7.49 -12.22 1.88
CA LEU A 22 8.76 -12.94 2.00
C LEU A 22 8.60 -14.22 2.84
N VAL A 23 8.00 -14.11 4.01
CA VAL A 23 7.72 -15.26 4.89
C VAL A 23 6.83 -16.28 4.17
N PHE A 24 5.79 -15.83 3.47
CA PHE A 24 4.89 -16.71 2.74
C PHE A 24 5.59 -17.50 1.63
N ILE A 25 6.63 -16.95 0.97
CA ILE A 25 7.40 -17.66 -0.05
C ILE A 25 8.08 -18.91 0.53
N PHE A 26 8.60 -18.82 1.74
CA PHE A 26 9.36 -19.92 2.39
C PHE A 26 8.48 -20.88 3.21
N LEU A 27 7.25 -20.53 3.54
CA LEU A 27 6.35 -21.40 4.27
C LEU A 27 5.69 -22.48 3.38
N PRO A 28 5.39 -23.67 3.93
CA PRO A 28 4.62 -24.67 3.23
C PRO A 28 3.22 -24.15 2.91
N LYS A 29 2.72 -24.43 1.70
CA LYS A 29 1.42 -23.95 1.19
C LYS A 29 0.28 -24.83 1.70
N THR A 30 0.03 -24.85 3.02
CA THR A 30 -1.11 -25.52 3.64
C THR A 30 -2.32 -24.59 3.67
N GLU A 31 -3.53 -25.14 3.81
CA GLU A 31 -4.76 -24.34 3.94
C GLU A 31 -4.66 -23.32 5.08
N LEU A 32 -4.13 -23.76 6.24
CA LEU A 32 -3.95 -22.89 7.40
C LEU A 32 -2.99 -21.74 7.10
N THR A 33 -1.86 -22.02 6.44
CA THR A 33 -0.87 -20.99 6.07
C THR A 33 -1.48 -19.95 5.12
N VAL A 34 -2.27 -20.40 4.15
CA VAL A 34 -2.94 -19.51 3.19
C VAL A 34 -4.00 -18.66 3.89
N LEU A 35 -4.80 -19.25 4.78
CA LEU A 35 -5.81 -18.51 5.55
C LEU A 35 -5.17 -17.45 6.46
N LEU A 36 -4.13 -17.81 7.21
CA LEU A 36 -3.42 -16.86 8.08
C LEU A 36 -2.79 -15.73 7.27
N PHE A 37 -2.16 -16.05 6.15
CA PHE A 37 -1.61 -15.07 5.24
C PHE A 37 -2.69 -14.09 4.74
N ALA A 38 -3.83 -14.61 4.28
CA ALA A 38 -4.94 -13.79 3.78
C ALA A 38 -5.52 -12.88 4.87
N CYS A 39 -5.70 -13.38 6.10
CA CYS A 39 -6.19 -12.59 7.23
C CYS A 39 -5.24 -11.44 7.58
N VAL A 40 -3.95 -11.73 7.75
CA VAL A 40 -2.95 -10.71 8.09
C VAL A 40 -2.81 -9.69 6.96
N LEU A 41 -2.76 -10.15 5.70
CA LEU A 41 -2.70 -9.28 4.53
C LEU A 41 -3.92 -8.36 4.46
N GLY A 42 -5.12 -8.88 4.72
CA GLY A 42 -6.35 -8.10 4.74
C GLY A 42 -6.34 -6.99 5.78
N ILE A 43 -5.89 -7.27 7.00
CA ILE A 43 -5.75 -6.27 8.07
C ILE A 43 -4.76 -5.17 7.66
N LEU A 44 -3.58 -5.55 7.15
CA LEU A 44 -2.58 -4.59 6.67
C LEU A 44 -3.09 -3.76 5.49
N TRP A 45 -3.92 -4.36 4.62
CA TRP A 45 -4.52 -3.68 3.47
C TRP A 45 -5.51 -2.61 3.92
N LEU A 46 -6.48 -2.97 4.75
CA LEU A 46 -7.51 -2.06 5.23
C LEU A 46 -6.93 -0.88 6.02
N SER A 47 -5.83 -1.11 6.76
CA SER A 47 -5.17 -0.07 7.55
C SER A 47 -4.53 1.04 6.70
N THR A 48 -4.25 0.82 5.42
CA THR A 48 -3.65 1.85 4.55
C THR A 48 -4.63 2.91 4.10
N VAL A 49 -5.92 2.59 4.00
CA VAL A 49 -6.99 3.49 3.52
C VAL A 49 -7.13 4.74 4.39
N PRO A 50 -7.36 4.64 5.72
CA PRO A 50 -7.51 5.81 6.58
C PRO A 50 -6.20 6.60 6.73
N LEU A 51 -5.05 5.96 6.64
CA LEU A 51 -3.77 6.67 6.71
C LEU A 51 -3.51 7.51 5.46
N THR A 52 -3.83 6.98 4.29
CA THR A 52 -3.67 7.71 3.01
C THR A 52 -4.59 8.92 2.97
N SER A 53 -5.88 8.77 3.29
CA SER A 53 -6.81 9.89 3.36
C SER A 53 -6.40 10.91 4.43
N GLY A 54 -5.89 10.44 5.57
CA GLY A 54 -5.37 11.28 6.64
C GLY A 54 -4.15 12.12 6.24
N ILE A 55 -3.20 11.57 5.47
CA ILE A 55 -2.06 12.35 4.94
C ILE A 55 -2.55 13.41 3.97
N ILE A 56 -3.43 13.07 3.04
CA ILE A 56 -3.99 14.01 2.07
C ILE A 56 -4.67 15.17 2.79
N THR A 57 -5.47 14.87 3.81
CA THR A 57 -6.16 15.89 4.61
C THR A 57 -5.19 16.81 5.35
N VAL A 58 -4.12 16.26 5.94
CA VAL A 58 -3.11 17.07 6.66
C VAL A 58 -2.32 17.96 5.71
N VAL A 59 -1.97 17.47 4.53
CA VAL A 59 -1.10 18.20 3.59
C VAL A 59 -1.88 19.21 2.75
N PHE A 60 -3.06 18.84 2.25
CA PHE A 60 -3.82 19.63 1.28
C PHE A 60 -5.12 20.23 1.84
N GLY A 61 -5.50 19.84 3.05
CA GLY A 61 -6.74 20.25 3.68
C GLY A 61 -7.96 19.40 3.28
N PRO A 62 -9.05 19.50 4.04
CA PRO A 62 -10.27 18.70 3.82
C PRO A 62 -10.97 19.05 2.50
N TYR A 63 -10.83 20.29 2.01
CA TYR A 63 -11.47 20.74 0.76
C TYR A 63 -11.03 19.92 -0.47
N TYR A 64 -9.74 19.61 -0.58
CA TYR A 64 -9.18 18.84 -1.69
C TYR A 64 -9.11 17.34 -1.46
N MET A 65 -9.49 16.88 -0.26
CA MET A 65 -9.32 15.49 0.17
C MET A 65 -10.02 14.51 -0.78
N SER A 66 -11.28 14.74 -1.14
CA SER A 66 -12.05 13.83 -1.97
C SER A 66 -11.48 13.69 -3.38
N MET A 67 -11.07 14.80 -3.98
CA MET A 67 -10.50 14.81 -5.33
C MET A 67 -9.15 14.08 -5.35
N LEU A 68 -8.24 14.43 -4.44
CA LEU A 68 -6.90 13.85 -4.39
C LEU A 68 -6.93 12.38 -3.98
N TYR A 69 -7.81 12.02 -3.06
CA TYR A 69 -8.02 10.63 -2.70
C TYR A 69 -8.60 9.83 -3.88
N GLY A 70 -9.50 10.41 -4.66
CA GLY A 70 -10.03 9.81 -5.88
C GLY A 70 -8.92 9.51 -6.90
N ILE A 71 -7.96 10.43 -7.10
CA ILE A 71 -6.80 10.22 -7.98
C ILE A 71 -5.90 9.10 -7.45
N ALA A 72 -5.62 9.10 -6.14
CA ALA A 72 -4.83 8.05 -5.51
C ALA A 72 -5.51 6.68 -5.63
N PHE A 73 -6.83 6.62 -5.43
CA PHE A 73 -7.61 5.41 -5.58
C PHE A 73 -7.65 4.91 -7.02
N PHE A 74 -7.79 5.82 -7.99
CA PHE A 74 -7.72 5.48 -9.41
C PHE A 74 -6.36 4.87 -9.80
N SER A 75 -5.26 5.47 -9.32
CA SER A 75 -3.91 4.92 -9.51
C SER A 75 -3.78 3.51 -8.91
N HIS A 76 -4.39 3.28 -7.75
CA HIS A 76 -4.45 1.97 -7.12
C HIS A 76 -5.21 0.95 -7.98
N GLN A 77 -6.33 1.33 -8.61
CA GLN A 77 -7.09 0.45 -9.50
C GLN A 77 -6.29 0.07 -10.75
N ILE A 78 -5.55 1.01 -11.33
CA ILE A 78 -4.61 0.72 -12.44
C ILE A 78 -3.56 -0.31 -11.98
N GLY A 79 -2.96 -0.12 -10.81
CA GLY A 79 -2.01 -1.07 -10.23
C GLY A 79 -2.61 -2.46 -9.99
N SER A 80 -3.84 -2.53 -9.52
CA SER A 80 -4.57 -3.78 -9.30
C SER A 80 -4.83 -4.53 -10.61
N PHE A 81 -5.23 -3.81 -11.66
CA PHE A 81 -5.41 -4.38 -13.00
C PHE A 81 -4.08 -4.94 -13.54
N LEU A 82 -3.02 -4.13 -13.52
CA LEU A 82 -1.70 -4.54 -13.99
C LEU A 82 -1.15 -5.74 -13.20
N GLY A 83 -1.34 -5.75 -11.89
CA GLY A 83 -0.92 -6.85 -11.02
C GLY A 83 -1.63 -8.16 -11.34
N SER A 84 -2.94 -8.12 -11.53
CA SER A 84 -3.74 -9.29 -11.90
C SER A 84 -3.38 -9.81 -13.29
N TRP A 85 -3.25 -8.90 -14.26
CA TRP A 85 -2.85 -9.24 -15.63
C TRP A 85 -1.44 -9.84 -15.67
N LEU A 86 -0.48 -9.20 -15.02
CA LEU A 86 0.90 -9.69 -14.96
C LEU A 86 0.99 -11.04 -14.26
N GLY A 87 0.25 -11.23 -13.17
CA GLY A 87 0.18 -12.49 -12.44
C GLY A 87 -0.30 -13.64 -13.32
N GLY A 88 -1.36 -13.42 -14.10
CA GLY A 88 -1.86 -14.41 -15.09
C GLY A 88 -0.82 -14.72 -16.15
N ARG A 89 -0.22 -13.69 -16.77
CA ARG A 89 0.81 -13.85 -17.81
C ARG A 89 2.04 -14.62 -17.32
N LEU A 90 2.51 -14.31 -16.12
CA LEU A 90 3.64 -15.01 -15.52
C LEU A 90 3.31 -16.46 -15.20
N PHE A 91 2.11 -16.73 -14.72
CA PHE A 91 1.66 -18.10 -14.48
C PHE A 91 1.57 -18.91 -15.78
N ASP A 92 1.00 -18.34 -16.84
CA ASP A 92 0.89 -18.99 -18.16
C ASP A 92 2.27 -19.31 -18.78
N SER A 93 3.27 -18.44 -18.52
CA SER A 93 4.62 -18.58 -19.07
C SER A 93 5.52 -19.52 -18.26
N TYR A 94 5.39 -19.51 -16.93
CA TYR A 94 6.32 -20.22 -16.03
C TYR A 94 5.66 -21.35 -15.22
N GLY A 95 4.33 -21.49 -15.28
CA GLY A 95 3.58 -22.49 -14.51
C GLY A 95 3.62 -22.26 -13.00
N SER A 96 4.05 -21.08 -12.54
CA SER A 96 4.26 -20.78 -11.13
C SER A 96 4.07 -19.29 -10.83
N TYR A 97 3.55 -18.99 -9.62
CA TYR A 97 3.44 -17.62 -9.09
C TYR A 97 4.71 -17.14 -8.37
N ASN A 98 5.78 -17.91 -8.30
CA ASN A 98 6.97 -17.55 -7.52
C ASN A 98 7.55 -16.21 -7.93
N LEU A 99 7.66 -15.94 -9.23
CA LEU A 99 8.16 -14.66 -9.73
C LEU A 99 7.25 -13.49 -9.31
N MET A 100 5.93 -13.70 -9.33
CA MET A 100 4.97 -12.69 -8.89
C MET A 100 5.12 -12.36 -7.39
N TRP A 101 5.39 -13.37 -6.56
CA TRP A 101 5.66 -13.15 -5.13
C TRP A 101 6.92 -12.31 -4.91
N TRP A 102 8.01 -12.59 -5.62
CA TRP A 102 9.23 -11.79 -5.53
C TRP A 102 9.04 -10.36 -6.03
N ILE A 103 8.30 -10.16 -7.11
CA ILE A 103 7.91 -8.82 -7.59
C ILE A 103 7.11 -8.08 -6.50
N SER A 104 6.18 -8.75 -5.84
CA SER A 104 5.37 -8.16 -4.76
C SER A 104 6.22 -7.74 -3.57
N VAL A 105 7.23 -8.53 -3.18
CA VAL A 105 8.21 -8.18 -2.13
C VAL A 105 8.97 -6.92 -2.53
N ALA A 106 9.52 -6.89 -3.74
CA ALA A 106 10.30 -5.75 -4.23
C ALA A 106 9.46 -4.46 -4.28
N LEU A 107 8.25 -4.53 -4.85
CA LEU A 107 7.33 -3.39 -4.94
C LEU A 107 6.90 -2.87 -3.56
N GLY A 108 6.70 -3.76 -2.60
CA GLY A 108 6.36 -3.38 -1.24
C GLY A 108 7.48 -2.60 -0.55
N PHE A 109 8.74 -3.04 -0.68
CA PHE A 109 9.89 -2.30 -0.14
C PHE A 109 10.09 -0.97 -0.87
N ILE A 110 9.97 -0.93 -2.20
CA ILE A 110 10.01 0.32 -2.96
C ILE A 110 8.93 1.29 -2.47
N SER A 111 7.69 0.80 -2.28
CA SER A 111 6.60 1.62 -1.74
C SER A 111 6.91 2.14 -0.35
N ALA A 112 7.48 1.33 0.55
CA ALA A 112 7.89 1.78 1.88
C ALA A 112 8.93 2.91 1.80
N LEU A 113 9.94 2.77 0.94
CA LEU A 113 10.96 3.78 0.73
C LEU A 113 10.38 5.08 0.16
N MET A 114 9.43 4.99 -0.78
CA MET A 114 8.77 6.17 -1.38
C MET A 114 7.93 6.97 -0.36
N HIS A 115 7.51 6.39 0.75
CA HIS A 115 6.79 7.11 1.80
C HIS A 115 7.70 7.89 2.73
N MET A 116 9.01 7.56 2.82
CA MET A 116 9.95 8.23 3.72
C MET A 116 10.14 9.74 3.43
N PRO A 117 10.27 10.20 2.17
CA PRO A 117 10.47 11.63 1.87
C PRO A 117 9.20 12.48 2.05
N ILE A 118 8.04 11.90 2.28
CA ILE A 118 6.79 12.66 2.46
C ILE A 118 6.91 13.58 3.68
N LYS A 119 6.63 14.86 3.49
CA LYS A 119 6.57 15.86 4.56
C LYS A 119 5.12 16.07 4.97
N GLU A 120 4.78 15.67 6.20
CA GLU A 120 3.43 15.88 6.78
C GLU A 120 3.27 17.33 7.28
N LYS A 121 3.42 18.29 6.38
CA LYS A 121 3.19 19.72 6.67
C LYS A 121 2.15 20.26 5.70
N ALA A 122 1.21 21.06 6.23
CA ALA A 122 0.22 21.73 5.39
C ALA A 122 0.91 22.61 4.35
N VAL A 123 0.46 22.52 3.10
CA VAL A 123 0.89 23.41 2.04
C VAL A 123 0.21 24.75 2.23
N GLN A 124 0.97 25.81 2.55
CA GLN A 124 0.45 27.13 2.91
C GLN A 124 -0.53 27.73 1.88
N ARG A 125 -0.33 27.42 0.60
CA ARG A 125 -1.21 27.88 -0.48
C ARG A 125 -2.66 27.37 -0.32
N PHE A 126 -2.86 26.21 0.28
CA PHE A 126 -4.18 25.61 0.47
C PHE A 126 -4.74 25.85 1.86
N ALA A 127 -3.90 26.21 2.84
CA ALA A 127 -4.34 26.52 4.20
C ALA A 127 -5.17 27.80 4.26
N ASN A 128 -4.90 28.78 3.38
CA ASN A 128 -5.59 30.08 3.35
C ASN A 128 -6.97 30.04 2.64
N GLN A 129 -7.40 28.89 2.11
CA GLN A 129 -8.70 28.72 1.45
C GLN A 129 -9.76 28.11 2.37
N GLN A 130 -9.44 27.97 3.66
CA GLN A 130 -10.33 27.37 4.67
C GLN A 130 -11.13 28.40 5.49
N ILE A 131 -11.18 29.68 5.05
CA ILE A 131 -11.97 30.75 5.69
C ILE A 131 -13.23 31.00 4.88
#